data_30eb82bfb4ef6881636bbb5bc3d8d3c6
#
_entry.id   30eb82bfb4ef6881636bbb5bc3d8d3c6
#
_cell.length_a   1.000
_cell.length_b   1.000
_cell.length_c   1.000
_cell.angle_alpha   90.00
_cell.angle_beta   90.00
_cell.angle_gamma   90.00
#
_symmetry.space_group_name_H-M   'P 1'
#
loop_
_entity.id
_entity.type
_entity.pdbx_description
1 polymer ?
#
loop_
_entity_poly.entity_id
_entity_poly.type
_entity_poly.pdbx_seq_one_letter_code
_entity_poly.pdbx_strand_id
1 'polypeptide(L)'
;AEIPYNTLCVYSFSKYFGATGWRNAVIALHEYNVFDRQISRLPKEKREILNRRYATLTLHPEKLKFIDRMVADSRQVALNHTAGLSLPQQMQMSLFAAFSLLDKENSYKQKMQEIIRRRLKTLWDNTGFTLVEDPLRVGYYTEIDMLVWAEKFYGDKFVEYLKKTYSPLDVGFRLAKETSLVLLNGGGFDGPEWSVRASLANLNENDYATIGQGLKRILDEYAEEWKKIKN
;
A
#
# COMPACT_ATOMS: atom_id res chain seq x y z
N ALA A 1 -2.62 -18.81 9.68
CA ALA A 1 -1.74 -19.27 8.60
C ALA A 1 -1.82 -20.79 8.48
N GLU A 2 -1.83 -21.33 7.27
CA GLU A 2 -1.84 -22.78 7.02
C GLU A 2 -0.53 -23.44 7.44
N ILE A 3 0.58 -22.69 7.36
CA ILE A 3 1.92 -23.14 7.75
C ILE A 3 2.50 -22.20 8.82
N PRO A 4 1.97 -22.21 10.05
CA PRO A 4 2.33 -21.22 11.07
C PRO A 4 3.80 -21.27 11.48
N TYR A 5 4.43 -22.46 11.46
CA TYR A 5 5.83 -22.64 11.87
C TYR A 5 6.85 -21.98 10.96
N ASN A 6 6.50 -21.77 9.68
CA ASN A 6 7.37 -21.17 8.66
C ASN A 6 6.90 -19.77 8.27
N THR A 7 5.96 -19.20 9.01
CA THR A 7 5.34 -17.92 8.67
C THR A 7 5.68 -16.86 9.71
N LEU A 8 6.09 -15.69 9.23
CA LEU A 8 6.11 -14.44 9.97
C LEU A 8 4.95 -13.59 9.46
N CYS A 9 4.01 -13.29 10.35
CA CYS A 9 2.85 -12.47 10.01
C CYS A 9 3.10 -11.01 10.39
N VAL A 10 2.95 -10.10 9.44
CA VAL A 10 2.98 -8.65 9.69
C VAL A 10 1.58 -8.11 9.43
N TYR A 11 0.93 -7.60 10.47
CA TYR A 11 -0.38 -6.97 10.36
C TYR A 11 -0.30 -5.48 10.62
N SER A 12 -0.79 -4.68 9.68
CA SER A 12 -0.85 -3.23 9.80
C SER A 12 -2.27 -2.76 10.11
N PHE A 13 -2.43 -1.89 11.09
CA PHE A 13 -3.70 -1.23 11.40
C PHE A 13 -4.03 -0.10 10.41
N SER A 14 -3.06 0.31 9.58
CA SER A 14 -3.16 1.49 8.73
C SER A 14 -4.34 1.47 7.78
N LYS A 15 -4.59 0.35 7.10
CA LYS A 15 -5.59 0.29 6.02
C LYS A 15 -6.98 -0.09 6.53
N TYR A 16 -7.05 -1.15 7.32
CA TYR A 16 -8.33 -1.66 7.83
C TYR A 16 -9.08 -0.63 8.68
N PHE A 17 -8.38 0.10 9.56
CA PHE A 17 -8.96 1.11 10.44
C PHE A 17 -8.79 2.56 9.93
N GLY A 18 -8.27 2.77 8.74
CA GLY A 18 -7.99 4.11 8.23
C GLY A 18 -6.95 4.90 9.05
N ALA A 19 -6.13 4.20 9.84
CA ALA A 19 -5.20 4.77 10.82
C ALA A 19 -3.76 4.91 10.26
N THR A 20 -3.63 5.38 9.02
CA THR A 20 -2.35 5.40 8.28
C THR A 20 -1.27 6.26 8.95
N GLY A 21 -1.65 7.37 9.58
CA GLY A 21 -0.75 8.31 10.25
C GLY A 21 -0.18 7.80 11.58
N TRP A 22 -0.85 6.85 12.22
CA TRP A 22 -0.43 6.32 13.52
C TRP A 22 0.76 5.37 13.45
N ARG A 23 1.06 4.81 12.28
CA ARG A 23 2.19 3.90 12.05
C ARG A 23 2.18 2.67 12.96
N ASN A 24 1.00 2.09 13.19
CA ASN A 24 0.78 0.95 14.06
C ASN A 24 0.77 -0.35 13.27
N ALA A 25 1.56 -1.32 13.74
CA ALA A 25 1.61 -2.67 13.20
C ALA A 25 1.96 -3.67 14.29
N VAL A 26 1.67 -4.94 14.07
CA VAL A 26 2.10 -6.07 14.90
C VAL A 26 2.82 -7.08 14.05
N ILE A 27 3.84 -7.72 14.65
CA ILE A 27 4.51 -8.88 14.09
C ILE A 27 4.13 -10.07 14.98
N ALA A 28 3.61 -11.13 14.36
CA ALA A 28 3.27 -12.37 15.04
C ALA A 28 4.11 -13.52 14.50
N LEU A 29 4.63 -14.32 15.40
CA LEU A 29 5.46 -15.47 15.10
C LEU A 29 5.01 -16.64 15.99
N HIS A 30 4.90 -17.83 15.43
CA HIS A 30 4.56 -19.01 16.22
C HIS A 30 5.67 -19.36 17.20
N GLU A 31 5.34 -19.83 18.39
CA GLU A 31 6.33 -20.16 19.43
C GLU A 31 7.32 -21.24 19.01
N TYR A 32 6.92 -22.16 18.12
CA TYR A 32 7.76 -23.22 17.54
C TYR A 32 8.17 -22.90 16.11
N ASN A 33 8.58 -21.66 15.84
CA ASN A 33 8.91 -21.20 14.51
C ASN A 33 10.23 -21.75 13.94
N VAL A 34 10.37 -21.67 12.63
CA VAL A 34 11.56 -22.13 11.90
C VAL A 34 12.81 -21.33 12.26
N PHE A 35 12.66 -20.05 12.58
CA PHE A 35 13.82 -19.16 12.84
C PHE A 35 14.54 -19.57 14.13
N ASP A 36 13.81 -19.82 15.22
CA ASP A 36 14.39 -20.30 16.47
C ASP A 36 15.05 -21.67 16.30
N ARG A 37 14.43 -22.56 15.49
CA ARG A 37 15.03 -23.86 15.14
C ARG A 37 16.32 -23.70 14.33
N GLN A 38 16.38 -22.75 13.40
CA GLN A 38 17.59 -22.48 12.63
C GLN A 38 18.69 -21.87 13.50
N ILE A 39 18.37 -20.94 14.38
CA ILE A 39 19.32 -20.34 15.34
C ILE A 39 19.94 -21.43 16.23
N SER A 40 19.12 -22.35 16.76
CA SER A 40 19.63 -23.45 17.61
C SER A 40 20.57 -24.40 16.86
N ARG A 41 20.46 -24.51 15.54
CA ARG A 41 21.29 -25.38 14.69
C ARG A 41 22.56 -24.71 14.15
N LEU A 42 22.75 -23.42 14.40
CA LEU A 42 23.95 -22.71 13.95
C LEU A 42 25.20 -23.34 14.53
N PRO A 43 26.34 -23.41 13.80
CA PRO A 43 27.63 -23.75 14.34
C PRO A 43 27.99 -22.88 15.56
N LYS A 44 28.75 -23.44 16.50
CA LYS A 44 29.15 -22.78 17.75
C LYS A 44 29.70 -21.39 17.54
N GLU A 45 30.63 -21.23 16.58
CA GLU A 45 31.24 -19.94 16.24
C GLU A 45 30.22 -18.89 15.81
N LYS A 46 29.26 -19.28 14.96
CA LYS A 46 28.20 -18.38 14.50
C LYS A 46 27.23 -18.01 15.62
N ARG A 47 26.94 -18.94 16.54
CA ARG A 47 26.13 -18.65 17.73
C ARG A 47 26.85 -17.69 18.68
N GLU A 48 28.16 -17.83 18.86
CA GLU A 48 28.95 -16.91 19.68
C GLU A 48 28.99 -15.49 19.10
N ILE A 49 29.11 -15.35 17.77
CA ILE A 49 29.01 -14.06 17.09
C ILE A 49 27.62 -13.44 17.31
N LEU A 50 26.57 -14.24 17.13
CA LEU A 50 25.19 -13.81 17.32
C LEU A 50 24.92 -13.39 18.77
N ASN A 51 25.44 -14.14 19.75
CA ASN A 51 25.26 -13.85 21.17
C ASN A 51 26.02 -12.58 21.60
N ARG A 52 27.22 -12.34 21.06
CA ARG A 52 27.97 -11.09 21.32
C ARG A 52 27.19 -9.85 20.92
N ARG A 53 26.39 -9.91 19.86
CA ARG A 53 25.53 -8.79 19.41
C ARG A 53 24.57 -8.31 20.49
N TYR A 54 24.10 -9.22 21.35
CA TYR A 54 23.10 -8.94 22.38
C TYR A 54 23.65 -9.00 23.82
N ALA A 55 24.95 -9.15 23.98
CA ALA A 55 25.59 -9.29 25.29
C ALA A 55 25.43 -8.08 26.22
N THR A 56 25.20 -6.88 25.64
CA THR A 56 24.93 -5.66 26.41
C THR A 56 23.49 -5.55 26.91
N LEU A 57 22.59 -6.40 26.42
CA LEU A 57 21.15 -6.36 26.72
C LEU A 57 20.76 -7.39 27.77
N THR A 58 21.48 -8.52 27.84
CA THR A 58 21.15 -9.63 28.73
C THR A 58 22.40 -10.45 29.06
N LEU A 59 22.42 -11.05 30.27
CA LEU A 59 23.44 -12.01 30.67
C LEU A 59 23.30 -13.37 29.98
N HIS A 60 22.13 -13.62 29.34
CA HIS A 60 21.79 -14.86 28.68
C HIS A 60 21.36 -14.67 27.21
N PRO A 61 22.23 -14.12 26.35
CA PRO A 61 21.88 -13.85 24.95
C PRO A 61 21.55 -15.12 24.15
N GLU A 62 22.03 -16.30 24.62
CA GLU A 62 21.72 -17.58 24.01
C GLU A 62 20.26 -18.02 24.19
N LYS A 63 19.53 -17.45 25.17
CA LYS A 63 18.12 -17.73 25.44
C LYS A 63 17.15 -16.84 24.64
N LEU A 64 17.65 -15.78 24.02
CA LEU A 64 16.81 -14.88 23.25
C LEU A 64 16.20 -15.61 22.05
N LYS A 65 14.88 -15.59 21.95
CA LYS A 65 14.13 -16.05 20.78
C LYS A 65 14.29 -15.08 19.60
N PHE A 66 13.97 -15.52 18.43
CA PHE A 66 14.05 -14.67 17.22
C PHE A 66 13.24 -13.39 17.37
N ILE A 67 12.02 -13.46 17.93
CA ILE A 67 11.19 -12.27 18.16
C ILE A 67 11.84 -11.27 19.12
N ASP A 68 12.51 -11.75 20.17
CA ASP A 68 13.21 -10.89 21.14
C ASP A 68 14.39 -10.19 20.49
N ARG A 69 15.10 -10.89 19.59
CA ARG A 69 16.20 -10.32 18.80
C ARG A 69 15.70 -9.25 17.84
N MET A 70 14.55 -9.44 17.18
CA MET A 70 13.93 -8.42 16.35
C MET A 70 13.57 -7.17 17.16
N VAL A 71 13.02 -7.34 18.36
CA VAL A 71 12.72 -6.23 19.29
C VAL A 71 14.00 -5.49 19.66
N ALA A 72 15.05 -6.21 20.04
CA ALA A 72 16.35 -5.63 20.39
C ALA A 72 16.96 -4.84 19.23
N ASP A 73 16.97 -5.42 18.03
CA ASP A 73 17.49 -4.79 16.83
C ASP A 73 16.69 -3.54 16.45
N SER A 74 15.36 -3.57 16.56
CA SER A 74 14.52 -2.40 16.29
C SER A 74 14.82 -1.23 17.21
N ARG A 75 15.23 -1.49 18.46
CA ARG A 75 15.61 -0.45 19.42
C ARG A 75 17.01 0.11 19.18
N GLN A 76 17.86 -0.62 18.48
CA GLN A 76 19.20 -0.17 18.11
C GLN A 76 19.22 0.70 16.85
N VAL A 77 18.16 0.74 16.08
CA VAL A 77 18.03 1.65 14.93
C VAL A 77 17.83 3.06 15.45
N ALA A 78 18.94 3.79 15.53
CA ALA A 78 19.09 5.05 16.26
C ALA A 78 18.29 6.24 15.72
N LEU A 79 17.66 6.14 14.56
CA LEU A 79 16.86 7.22 13.96
C LEU A 79 15.53 7.44 14.70
N ASN A 80 15.06 6.45 15.42
CA ASN A 80 13.85 6.53 16.24
C ASN A 80 14.22 6.24 17.69
N HIS A 81 14.45 7.25 18.47
CA HIS A 81 14.86 7.16 19.88
C HIS A 81 13.80 6.55 20.80
N THR A 82 12.70 6.03 20.25
CA THR A 82 11.64 5.40 21.02
C THR A 82 11.83 3.89 21.04
N ALA A 83 11.97 3.36 22.22
CA ALA A 83 12.11 1.91 22.48
C ALA A 83 10.79 1.14 22.29
N GLY A 84 10.02 1.42 21.27
CA GLY A 84 8.74 0.79 20.97
C GLY A 84 7.62 1.81 20.76
N LEU A 85 6.37 1.34 20.79
CA LEU A 85 5.19 2.18 20.61
C LEU A 85 4.96 3.08 21.84
N SER A 86 4.57 4.33 21.57
CA SER A 86 4.12 5.24 22.62
C SER A 86 2.84 4.74 23.30
N LEU A 87 2.55 5.20 24.50
CA LEU A 87 1.33 4.82 25.22
C LEU A 87 0.05 5.11 24.39
N PRO A 88 -0.13 6.28 23.75
CA PRO A 88 -1.29 6.52 22.90
C PRO A 88 -1.43 5.52 21.73
N GLN A 89 -0.33 5.11 21.12
CA GLN A 89 -0.36 4.09 20.06
C GLN A 89 -0.80 2.73 20.59
N GLN A 90 -0.27 2.32 21.75
CA GLN A 90 -0.65 1.05 22.38
C GLN A 90 -2.12 1.03 22.79
N MET A 91 -2.61 2.13 23.37
CA MET A 91 -4.03 2.27 23.72
C MET A 91 -4.93 2.19 22.47
N GLN A 92 -4.58 2.88 21.40
CA GLN A 92 -5.34 2.83 20.15
C GLN A 92 -5.37 1.42 19.56
N MET A 93 -4.26 0.73 19.52
CA MET A 93 -4.20 -0.66 19.03
C MET A 93 -5.07 -1.58 19.87
N SER A 94 -5.06 -1.41 21.20
CA SER A 94 -5.89 -2.19 22.11
C SER A 94 -7.38 -1.93 21.88
N LEU A 95 -7.77 -0.66 21.67
CA LEU A 95 -9.15 -0.29 21.35
C LEU A 95 -9.58 -0.87 20.00
N PHE A 96 -8.76 -0.82 18.96
CA PHE A 96 -9.04 -1.44 17.67
C PHE A 96 -9.20 -2.96 17.79
N ALA A 97 -8.34 -3.62 18.57
CA ALA A 97 -8.43 -5.06 18.80
C ALA A 97 -9.71 -5.42 19.56
N ALA A 98 -10.03 -4.68 20.63
CA ALA A 98 -11.27 -4.89 21.40
C ALA A 98 -12.51 -4.67 20.53
N PHE A 99 -12.53 -3.59 19.75
CA PHE A 99 -13.61 -3.31 18.81
C PHE A 99 -13.81 -4.47 17.81
N SER A 100 -12.72 -4.96 17.19
CA SER A 100 -12.79 -6.08 16.25
C SER A 100 -13.30 -7.37 16.90
N LEU A 101 -12.98 -7.62 18.17
CA LEU A 101 -13.49 -8.77 18.91
C LEU A 101 -14.99 -8.63 19.23
N LEU A 102 -15.50 -7.42 19.37
CA LEU A 102 -16.91 -7.13 19.66
C LEU A 102 -17.78 -7.08 18.41
N ASP A 103 -17.24 -6.68 17.25
CA ASP A 103 -17.95 -6.63 15.97
C ASP A 103 -18.12 -8.02 15.36
N LYS A 104 -18.97 -8.85 15.97
CA LYS A 104 -19.18 -10.26 15.59
C LYS A 104 -19.74 -10.41 14.17
N GLU A 105 -20.47 -9.44 13.69
CA GLU A 105 -21.11 -9.44 12.37
C GLU A 105 -20.23 -8.82 11.28
N ASN A 106 -19.03 -8.34 11.64
CA ASN A 106 -18.14 -7.61 10.75
C ASN A 106 -18.79 -6.38 10.09
N SER A 107 -19.67 -5.71 10.82
CA SER A 107 -20.46 -4.58 10.31
C SER A 107 -19.57 -3.40 9.87
N TYR A 108 -18.49 -3.13 10.60
CA TYR A 108 -17.50 -2.13 10.22
C TYR A 108 -16.84 -2.46 8.87
N LYS A 109 -16.39 -3.70 8.71
CA LYS A 109 -15.76 -4.17 7.47
C LYS A 109 -16.69 -4.02 6.28
N GLN A 110 -17.95 -4.44 6.41
CA GLN A 110 -18.95 -4.34 5.36
C GLN A 110 -19.16 -2.89 4.93
N LYS A 111 -19.37 -1.99 5.90
CA LYS A 111 -19.56 -0.57 5.65
C LYS A 111 -18.34 0.08 4.96
N MET A 112 -17.13 -0.25 5.38
CA MET A 112 -15.92 0.28 4.74
C MET A 112 -15.77 -0.24 3.31
N GLN A 113 -16.09 -1.51 3.06
CA GLN A 113 -16.07 -2.08 1.71
C GLN A 113 -17.10 -1.42 0.80
N GLU A 114 -18.31 -1.13 1.29
CA GLU A 114 -19.34 -0.41 0.52
C GLU A 114 -18.86 0.98 0.10
N ILE A 115 -18.27 1.74 1.03
CA ILE A 115 -17.72 3.07 0.73
C ILE A 115 -16.64 2.97 -0.35
N ILE A 116 -15.69 2.06 -0.19
CA ILE A 116 -14.58 1.88 -1.14
C ILE A 116 -15.09 1.46 -2.52
N ARG A 117 -16.02 0.52 -2.59
CA ARG A 117 -16.61 0.05 -3.86
C ARG A 117 -17.39 1.15 -4.56
N ARG A 118 -18.17 1.95 -3.82
CA ARG A 118 -18.89 3.10 -4.38
C ARG A 118 -17.92 4.11 -4.97
N ARG A 119 -16.86 4.49 -4.24
CA ARG A 119 -15.84 5.42 -4.71
C ARG A 119 -15.10 4.90 -5.94
N LEU A 120 -14.74 3.61 -5.93
CA LEU A 120 -14.13 2.95 -7.08
C LEU A 120 -15.05 3.03 -8.30
N LYS A 121 -16.32 2.68 -8.14
CA LYS A 121 -17.32 2.76 -9.20
C LYS A 121 -17.47 4.19 -9.72
N THR A 122 -17.59 5.18 -8.83
CA THR A 122 -17.71 6.59 -9.20
C THR A 122 -16.51 7.04 -10.04
N LEU A 123 -15.29 6.66 -9.66
CA LEU A 123 -14.09 7.00 -10.45
C LEU A 123 -14.18 6.37 -11.85
N TRP A 124 -14.40 5.06 -11.93
CA TRP A 124 -14.37 4.34 -13.20
C TRP A 124 -15.52 4.71 -14.14
N ASP A 125 -16.72 4.92 -13.63
CA ASP A 125 -17.88 5.37 -14.44
C ASP A 125 -17.60 6.71 -15.17
N ASN A 126 -16.73 7.54 -14.60
CA ASN A 126 -16.36 8.83 -15.16
C ASN A 126 -15.13 8.80 -16.09
N THR A 127 -14.57 7.63 -16.35
CA THR A 127 -13.41 7.44 -17.25
C THR A 127 -13.81 7.04 -18.66
N GLY A 128 -15.04 6.57 -18.85
CA GLY A 128 -15.49 5.91 -20.07
C GLY A 128 -15.08 4.44 -20.20
N PHE A 129 -14.50 3.86 -19.13
CA PHE A 129 -14.20 2.43 -19.06
C PHE A 129 -15.17 1.70 -18.14
N THR A 130 -15.47 0.46 -18.49
CA THR A 130 -16.21 -0.43 -17.61
C THR A 130 -15.25 -1.11 -16.65
N LEU A 131 -15.48 -0.93 -15.36
CA LEU A 131 -14.74 -1.66 -14.33
C LEU A 131 -15.14 -3.16 -14.39
N VAL A 132 -14.13 -4.02 -14.54
CA VAL A 132 -14.35 -5.47 -14.45
C VAL A 132 -14.57 -5.81 -12.97
N GLU A 133 -15.69 -6.47 -12.67
CA GLU A 133 -15.96 -6.92 -11.31
C GLU A 133 -15.00 -8.03 -10.89
N ASP A 134 -14.46 -7.91 -9.70
CA ASP A 134 -13.59 -8.87 -9.05
C ASP A 134 -13.97 -8.97 -7.57
N PRO A 135 -14.55 -10.08 -7.13
CA PRO A 135 -15.00 -10.27 -5.75
C PRO A 135 -13.85 -10.29 -4.74
N LEU A 136 -12.62 -10.55 -5.20
CA LEU A 136 -11.42 -10.57 -4.36
C LEU A 136 -10.69 -9.23 -4.32
N ARG A 137 -11.17 -8.24 -5.07
CA ARG A 137 -10.55 -6.91 -5.10
C ARG A 137 -10.64 -6.22 -3.73
N VAL A 138 -9.48 -5.93 -3.14
CA VAL A 138 -9.39 -5.16 -1.88
C VAL A 138 -9.86 -3.72 -2.09
N GLY A 139 -9.46 -3.10 -3.21
CA GLY A 139 -9.95 -1.81 -3.67
C GLY A 139 -9.51 -0.60 -2.84
N TYR A 140 -8.54 -0.72 -1.93
CA TYR A 140 -8.03 0.45 -1.20
C TYR A 140 -7.29 1.43 -2.12
N TYR A 141 -6.64 0.90 -3.14
CA TYR A 141 -6.04 1.65 -4.24
C TYR A 141 -6.59 1.15 -5.56
N THR A 142 -6.63 2.04 -6.54
CA THR A 142 -6.81 1.69 -7.94
C THR A 142 -5.66 2.26 -8.75
N GLU A 143 -5.23 1.53 -9.74
CA GLU A 143 -4.19 1.94 -10.68
C GLU A 143 -4.81 2.03 -12.07
N ILE A 144 -4.44 3.07 -12.79
CA ILE A 144 -4.98 3.39 -14.11
C ILE A 144 -3.79 3.53 -15.05
N ASP A 145 -3.63 2.59 -15.97
CA ASP A 145 -2.63 2.63 -17.02
C ASP A 145 -3.14 3.50 -18.18
N MET A 146 -2.52 4.67 -18.35
CA MET A 146 -2.90 5.64 -19.34
C MET A 146 -2.60 5.19 -20.78
N LEU A 147 -1.61 4.31 -20.98
CA LEU A 147 -1.32 3.78 -22.31
C LEU A 147 -2.35 2.74 -22.75
N VAL A 148 -2.83 1.91 -21.83
CA VAL A 148 -3.94 0.99 -22.11
C VAL A 148 -5.20 1.76 -22.49
N TRP A 149 -5.46 2.91 -21.85
CA TRP A 149 -6.56 3.79 -22.24
C TRP A 149 -6.33 4.45 -23.60
N ALA A 150 -5.11 4.98 -23.83
CA ALA A 150 -4.73 5.58 -25.08
C ALA A 150 -4.89 4.61 -26.26
N GLU A 151 -4.43 3.38 -26.11
CA GLU A 151 -4.55 2.32 -27.11
C GLU A 151 -6.02 2.03 -27.42
N LYS A 152 -6.83 1.80 -26.39
CA LYS A 152 -8.24 1.45 -26.54
C LYS A 152 -9.07 2.53 -27.20
N PHE A 153 -8.83 3.82 -26.88
CA PHE A 153 -9.62 4.93 -27.42
C PHE A 153 -9.10 5.45 -28.76
N TYR A 154 -7.78 5.39 -29.00
CA TYR A 154 -7.14 6.09 -30.13
C TYR A 154 -6.16 5.22 -30.92
N GLY A 155 -5.85 4.01 -30.47
CA GLY A 155 -5.00 3.04 -31.13
C GLY A 155 -3.50 3.25 -30.94
N ASP A 156 -2.70 2.28 -31.43
CA ASP A 156 -1.26 2.16 -31.19
C ASP A 156 -0.45 3.40 -31.64
N LYS A 157 -0.81 4.00 -32.77
CA LYS A 157 -0.10 5.18 -33.29
C LYS A 157 -0.20 6.39 -32.36
N PHE A 158 -1.27 6.48 -31.60
CA PHE A 158 -1.42 7.50 -30.57
C PHE A 158 -0.56 7.19 -29.35
N VAL A 159 -0.46 5.92 -28.96
CA VAL A 159 0.45 5.47 -27.88
C VAL A 159 1.90 5.82 -28.22
N GLU A 160 2.35 5.56 -29.46
CA GLU A 160 3.69 5.93 -29.93
C GLU A 160 3.93 7.45 -29.86
N TYR A 161 2.93 8.23 -30.26
CA TYR A 161 2.96 9.70 -30.17
C TYR A 161 3.10 10.18 -28.73
N LEU A 162 2.30 9.62 -27.79
CA LEU A 162 2.38 9.98 -26.37
C LEU A 162 3.78 9.72 -25.81
N LYS A 163 4.30 8.52 -26.03
CA LYS A 163 5.65 8.14 -25.56
C LYS A 163 6.76 9.03 -26.09
N LYS A 164 6.60 9.54 -27.31
CA LYS A 164 7.60 10.40 -27.95
C LYS A 164 7.50 11.86 -27.51
N THR A 165 6.30 12.32 -27.18
CA THR A 165 6.01 13.76 -27.02
C THR A 165 5.93 14.19 -25.58
N TYR A 166 5.45 13.33 -24.66
CA TYR A 166 5.20 13.67 -23.28
C TYR A 166 6.00 12.79 -22.31
N SER A 167 6.12 13.27 -21.07
CA SER A 167 6.65 12.47 -19.96
C SER A 167 5.53 11.64 -19.31
N PRO A 168 5.82 10.44 -18.78
CA PRO A 168 4.87 9.66 -18.00
C PRO A 168 4.23 10.43 -16.83
N LEU A 169 4.93 11.42 -16.29
CA LEU A 169 4.47 12.22 -15.14
C LEU A 169 3.53 13.35 -15.54
N ASP A 170 3.46 13.72 -16.83
CA ASP A 170 2.73 14.90 -17.29
C ASP A 170 1.23 14.85 -16.95
N VAL A 171 0.61 13.70 -17.13
CA VAL A 171 -0.81 13.48 -16.79
C VAL A 171 -1.11 13.81 -15.33
N GLY A 172 -0.26 13.32 -14.41
CA GLY A 172 -0.41 13.57 -12.98
C GLY A 172 -0.24 15.05 -12.61
N PHE A 173 0.76 15.71 -13.18
CA PHE A 173 0.99 17.15 -12.98
C PHE A 173 -0.12 18.01 -13.56
N ARG A 174 -0.62 17.69 -14.76
CA ARG A 174 -1.75 18.40 -15.36
C ARG A 174 -3.01 18.26 -14.51
N LEU A 175 -3.35 17.03 -14.10
CA LEU A 175 -4.50 16.80 -13.24
C LEU A 175 -4.39 17.62 -11.95
N ALA A 176 -3.23 17.59 -11.29
CA ALA A 176 -3.00 18.35 -10.06
C ALA A 176 -3.17 19.86 -10.27
N LYS A 177 -2.61 20.40 -11.34
CA LYS A 177 -2.71 21.83 -11.68
C LYS A 177 -4.15 22.26 -11.94
N GLU A 178 -4.92 21.43 -12.62
CA GLU A 178 -6.27 21.79 -13.08
C GLU A 178 -7.36 21.53 -12.04
N THR A 179 -7.14 20.55 -11.15
CA THR A 179 -8.18 20.10 -10.19
C THR A 179 -7.78 20.22 -8.74
N SER A 180 -6.51 20.53 -8.44
CA SER A 180 -5.91 20.44 -7.09
C SER A 180 -5.91 19.01 -6.50
N LEU A 181 -6.14 17.98 -7.30
CA LEU A 181 -6.11 16.58 -6.90
C LEU A 181 -4.79 15.94 -7.32
N VAL A 182 -4.04 15.45 -6.35
CA VAL A 182 -2.72 14.84 -6.58
C VAL A 182 -2.84 13.32 -6.56
N LEU A 183 -2.48 12.69 -7.66
CA LEU A 183 -2.33 11.24 -7.77
C LEU A 183 -0.83 10.86 -7.72
N LEU A 184 -0.57 9.64 -7.30
CA LEU A 184 0.78 9.09 -7.31
C LEU A 184 1.06 8.42 -8.66
N ASN A 185 2.29 8.53 -9.14
CA ASN A 185 2.75 7.76 -10.29
C ASN A 185 2.89 6.28 -9.93
N GLY A 186 2.35 5.38 -10.74
CA GLY A 186 2.40 3.94 -10.51
C GLY A 186 3.80 3.35 -10.61
N GLY A 187 4.67 3.90 -11.45
CA GLY A 187 6.07 3.45 -11.59
C GLY A 187 6.87 3.50 -10.28
N GLY A 188 6.49 4.36 -9.33
CA GLY A 188 7.06 4.39 -7.98
C GLY A 188 6.60 3.22 -7.07
N PHE A 189 5.72 2.35 -7.57
CA PHE A 189 5.11 1.21 -6.86
C PHE A 189 5.18 -0.08 -7.69
N ASP A 190 6.20 -0.24 -8.52
CA ASP A 190 6.38 -1.35 -9.47
C ASP A 190 5.23 -1.50 -10.50
N GLY A 191 4.40 -0.46 -10.66
CA GLY A 191 3.39 -0.37 -11.71
C GLY A 191 3.97 0.17 -13.02
N PRO A 192 3.16 0.22 -14.09
CA PRO A 192 3.56 0.83 -15.36
C PRO A 192 3.99 2.30 -15.19
N GLU A 193 5.01 2.74 -15.90
CA GLU A 193 5.49 4.13 -15.83
C GLU A 193 4.41 5.16 -16.17
N TRP A 194 3.54 4.81 -17.13
CA TRP A 194 2.41 5.65 -17.58
C TRP A 194 1.14 5.41 -16.79
N SER A 195 1.24 4.97 -15.55
CA SER A 195 0.08 4.78 -14.71
C SER A 195 -0.03 5.83 -13.61
N VAL A 196 -1.26 6.08 -13.18
CA VAL A 196 -1.58 6.88 -12.00
C VAL A 196 -2.29 6.01 -10.97
N ARG A 197 -1.96 6.23 -9.71
CA ARG A 197 -2.48 5.47 -8.58
C ARG A 197 -3.31 6.38 -7.68
N ALA A 198 -4.59 6.04 -7.52
CA ALA A 198 -5.52 6.74 -6.63
C ALA A 198 -5.79 5.93 -5.36
N SER A 199 -5.77 6.59 -4.20
CA SER A 199 -6.28 6.04 -2.95
C SER A 199 -7.79 6.26 -2.88
N LEU A 200 -8.56 5.20 -2.61
CA LEU A 200 -10.02 5.30 -2.46
C LEU A 200 -10.48 5.62 -1.04
N ALA A 201 -9.53 5.85 -0.12
CA ALA A 201 -9.83 6.12 1.28
C ALA A 201 -9.67 7.58 1.70
N ASN A 202 -8.98 8.42 0.93
CA ASN A 202 -8.45 9.69 1.42
C ASN A 202 -9.19 10.94 0.91
N LEU A 203 -10.03 10.83 -0.12
CA LEU A 203 -10.70 11.96 -0.76
C LEU A 203 -12.21 11.94 -0.48
N ASN A 204 -12.87 13.05 -0.75
CA ASN A 204 -14.32 13.13 -0.74
C ASN A 204 -14.92 12.37 -1.95
N GLU A 205 -16.18 12.00 -1.87
CA GLU A 205 -16.81 11.17 -2.90
C GLU A 205 -16.83 11.83 -4.29
N ASN A 206 -17.09 13.13 -4.33
CA ASN A 206 -17.13 13.89 -5.58
C ASN A 206 -15.75 14.02 -6.26
N ASP A 207 -14.67 13.95 -5.49
CA ASP A 207 -13.32 14.06 -6.03
C ASP A 207 -12.99 12.88 -6.96
N TYR A 208 -13.58 11.71 -6.72
CA TYR A 208 -13.37 10.53 -7.57
C TYR A 208 -13.99 10.68 -8.96
N ALA A 209 -15.13 11.35 -9.07
CA ALA A 209 -15.70 11.71 -10.36
C ALA A 209 -14.80 12.72 -11.10
N THR A 210 -14.31 13.73 -10.37
CA THR A 210 -13.38 14.74 -10.92
C THR A 210 -12.09 14.10 -11.42
N ILE A 211 -11.54 13.12 -10.72
CA ILE A 211 -10.35 12.37 -11.18
C ILE A 211 -10.65 11.65 -12.49
N GLY A 212 -11.73 10.87 -12.55
CA GLY A 212 -12.09 10.11 -13.75
C GLY A 212 -12.29 11.02 -14.97
N GLN A 213 -13.06 12.09 -14.83
CA GLN A 213 -13.31 13.09 -15.87
C GLN A 213 -12.03 13.82 -16.28
N GLY A 214 -11.20 14.20 -15.31
CA GLY A 214 -9.95 14.91 -15.56
C GLY A 214 -8.96 14.08 -16.36
N LEU A 215 -8.76 12.82 -15.98
CA LEU A 215 -7.87 11.90 -16.71
C LEU A 215 -8.36 11.67 -18.14
N LYS A 216 -9.67 11.46 -18.34
CA LYS A 216 -10.26 11.29 -19.67
C LYS A 216 -10.08 12.54 -20.53
N ARG A 217 -10.38 13.71 -19.99
CA ARG A 217 -10.22 14.99 -20.69
C ARG A 217 -8.76 15.24 -21.11
N ILE A 218 -7.81 15.02 -20.22
CA ILE A 218 -6.37 15.19 -20.53
C ILE A 218 -5.96 14.28 -21.68
N LEU A 219 -6.43 13.04 -21.69
CA LEU A 219 -6.15 12.10 -22.78
C LEU A 219 -6.78 12.55 -24.09
N ASP A 220 -8.01 13.07 -24.05
CA ASP A 220 -8.72 13.59 -25.22
C ASP A 220 -8.00 14.82 -25.82
N GLU A 221 -7.50 15.74 -24.98
CA GLU A 221 -6.73 16.90 -25.41
C GLU A 221 -5.43 16.50 -26.11
N TYR A 222 -4.69 15.52 -25.57
CA TYR A 222 -3.52 14.98 -26.26
C TYR A 222 -3.88 14.37 -27.63
N ALA A 223 -5.02 13.71 -27.72
CA ALA A 223 -5.48 13.12 -28.97
C ALA A 223 -5.87 14.19 -30.00
N GLU A 224 -6.43 15.31 -29.56
CA GLU A 224 -6.72 16.46 -30.44
C GLU A 224 -5.44 17.13 -30.96
N GLU A 225 -4.42 17.29 -30.11
CA GLU A 225 -3.11 17.80 -30.53
C GLU A 225 -2.46 16.87 -31.55
N TRP A 226 -2.49 15.56 -31.33
CA TRP A 226 -1.99 14.56 -32.25
C TRP A 226 -2.68 14.61 -33.62
N LYS A 227 -4.00 14.78 -33.65
CA LYS A 227 -4.77 14.91 -34.92
C LYS A 227 -4.37 16.14 -35.71
N LYS A 228 -4.08 17.27 -35.04
CA LYS A 228 -3.63 18.51 -35.69
C LYS A 228 -2.26 18.40 -36.36
N ILE A 229 -1.38 17.57 -35.83
CA ILE A 229 -0.04 17.32 -36.38
C ILE A 229 -0.09 16.40 -37.61
N LYS A 230 -1.14 15.58 -37.73
CA LYS A 230 -1.33 14.67 -38.87
C LYS A 230 -1.96 15.33 -40.11
N ASN A 231 -2.63 16.45 -39.94
CA ASN A 231 -3.20 17.25 -41.02
C ASN A 231 -2.22 18.36 -41.44
#